data_f4612cc987382d9a21b13d9156d1f938
#
_entry.id   f4612cc987382d9a21b13d9156d1f938
#
_cell.length_a   1.000
_cell.length_b   1.000
_cell.length_c   1.000
_cell.angle_alpha   90.00
_cell.angle_beta   90.00
_cell.angle_gamma   90.00
#
_symmetry.space_group_name_H-M   'P 1'
#
loop_
_entity.id
_entity.type
_entity.pdbx_description
1 polymer ?
#
loop_
_entity_poly.entity_id
_entity_poly.type
_entity_poly.pdbx_seq_one_letter_code
_entity_poly.pdbx_strand_id
1 'polypeptide(L)'
;IQNYAEANGFSIVRDLVGHGIGRNLHEEPQVPNFKPIGRGIKLRPGMTLAIEPMVNAGDYDVWVLEDDWTVVTTDSMKSAHYENTILITEGEPEIFSWKEGLA
;
A
#
# COMPACT_ATOMS: atom_id res chain seq x y z
N ILE A 1 -1.22 -9.19 -0.13
CA ILE A 1 -0.93 -8.45 -1.39
C ILE A 1 0.31 -9.03 -2.07
N GLN A 2 1.42 -9.11 -1.36
CA GLN A 2 2.70 -9.59 -1.94
C GLN A 2 2.58 -10.93 -2.64
N ASN A 3 2.03 -11.93 -1.97
CA ASN A 3 1.94 -13.28 -2.53
C ASN A 3 1.12 -13.32 -3.81
N TYR A 4 0.03 -12.57 -3.85
CA TYR A 4 -0.82 -12.48 -5.02
C TYR A 4 -0.10 -11.81 -6.20
N ALA A 5 0.57 -10.70 -5.95
CA ALA A 5 1.31 -9.99 -6.97
C ALA A 5 2.46 -10.84 -7.53
N GLU A 6 3.25 -11.48 -6.67
CA GLU A 6 4.38 -12.32 -7.08
C GLU A 6 3.92 -13.56 -7.86
N ALA A 7 2.78 -14.14 -7.47
CA ALA A 7 2.21 -15.27 -8.22
C ALA A 7 1.79 -14.88 -9.64
N ASN A 8 1.56 -13.60 -9.90
CA ASN A 8 1.21 -13.06 -11.21
C ASN A 8 2.40 -12.41 -11.94
N GLY A 9 3.61 -12.58 -11.43
CA GLY A 9 4.83 -12.11 -12.10
C GLY A 9 5.20 -10.67 -11.81
N PHE A 10 4.63 -10.07 -10.75
CA PHE A 10 4.91 -8.69 -10.34
C PHE A 10 5.62 -8.65 -9.00
N SER A 11 6.17 -7.49 -8.65
CA SER A 11 6.78 -7.27 -7.34
C SER A 11 6.09 -6.12 -6.62
N ILE A 12 6.30 -6.05 -5.31
CA ILE A 12 5.72 -5.02 -4.44
C ILE A 12 6.83 -4.12 -3.93
N VAL A 13 6.63 -2.81 -4.07
CA VAL A 13 7.53 -1.80 -3.51
C VAL A 13 7.53 -1.90 -1.99
N ARG A 14 8.71 -1.85 -1.37
CA ARG A 14 8.90 -2.03 0.08
C ARG A 14 9.20 -0.75 0.81
N ASP A 15 9.81 0.24 0.15
CA ASP A 15 10.21 1.50 0.77
C ASP A 15 9.04 2.43 1.07
N LEU A 16 7.90 2.20 0.43
CA LEU A 16 6.68 2.96 0.60
C LEU A 16 5.56 2.04 1.04
N VAL A 17 4.85 2.45 2.08
CA VAL A 17 3.81 1.64 2.72
C VAL A 17 2.55 2.45 2.94
N GLY A 18 1.44 1.76 3.18
CA GLY A 18 0.22 2.40 3.65
C GLY A 18 0.35 2.88 5.10
N HIS A 19 -0.69 3.51 5.60
CA HIS A 19 -0.64 4.17 6.90
C HIS A 19 -2.01 4.26 7.54
N GLY A 20 -2.04 4.48 8.85
CA GLY A 20 -3.25 4.89 9.55
C GLY A 20 -3.68 6.29 9.12
N ILE A 21 -4.96 6.56 9.28
CA ILE A 21 -5.55 7.86 9.01
C ILE A 21 -6.42 8.24 10.22
N GLY A 22 -6.27 9.45 10.69
CA GLY A 22 -7.08 9.98 11.78
C GLY A 22 -7.23 11.47 11.61
N ARG A 23 -6.95 12.23 12.66
CA ARG A 23 -6.91 13.69 12.58
C ARG A 23 -5.85 14.17 11.62
N ASN A 24 -4.75 13.42 11.53
CA ASN A 24 -3.69 13.64 10.54
C ASN A 24 -3.85 12.68 9.38
N LEU A 25 -3.45 13.10 8.20
CA LEU A 25 -3.51 12.27 7.01
C LEU A 25 -2.65 11.01 7.15
N HIS A 26 -1.48 11.14 7.78
CA HIS A 26 -0.57 10.03 8.02
C HIS A 26 -0.39 9.82 9.52
N GLU A 27 -0.89 8.69 10.01
CA GLU A 27 -0.77 8.26 11.41
C GLU A 27 -0.32 6.81 11.47
N GLU A 28 0.11 6.38 12.66
CA GLU A 28 0.34 4.96 12.92
C GLU A 28 -0.96 4.16 12.75
N PRO A 29 -0.90 2.88 12.37
CA PRO A 29 0.31 2.12 12.10
C PRO A 29 0.79 2.24 10.65
N GLN A 30 2.04 1.82 10.39
CA GLN A 30 2.48 1.55 9.04
C GLN A 30 1.78 0.28 8.53
N VAL A 31 1.40 0.29 7.24
CA VAL A 31 0.67 -0.82 6.62
C VAL A 31 1.46 -1.30 5.39
N PRO A 32 2.44 -2.18 5.59
CA PRO A 32 3.23 -2.72 4.49
C PRO A 32 2.36 -3.54 3.53
N ASN A 33 2.73 -3.52 2.26
CA ASN A 33 2.11 -4.35 1.23
C ASN A 33 2.87 -5.67 1.03
N PHE A 34 4.07 -5.76 1.58
CA PHE A 34 4.90 -6.96 1.66
C PHE A 34 4.78 -7.57 3.07
N LYS A 35 5.19 -8.83 3.20
CA LYS A 35 5.20 -9.49 4.50
C LYS A 35 6.44 -9.05 5.30
N PRO A 36 6.27 -8.23 6.36
CA PRO A 36 7.40 -7.81 7.17
C PRO A 36 7.91 -8.94 8.07
N ILE A 37 9.10 -8.73 8.65
CA ILE A 37 9.65 -9.62 9.66
C ILE A 37 8.86 -9.42 10.96
N GLY A 38 8.46 -10.53 11.58
CA GLY A 38 7.78 -10.50 12.86
C GLY A 38 6.26 -10.38 12.73
N ARG A 39 5.62 -10.14 13.87
CA ARG A 39 4.17 -10.03 13.98
C ARG A 39 3.75 -8.58 13.76
N GLY A 40 2.77 -8.36 12.89
CA GLY A 40 2.17 -7.04 12.70
C GLY A 40 1.29 -6.60 13.86
N ILE A 41 0.86 -5.36 13.83
CA ILE A 41 -0.11 -4.82 14.79
C ILE A 41 -1.48 -5.46 14.55
N LYS A 42 -2.22 -5.69 15.63
CA LYS A 42 -3.60 -6.20 15.53
C LYS A 42 -4.53 -5.08 15.06
N LEU A 43 -5.27 -5.32 13.98
CA LEU A 43 -6.28 -4.39 13.51
C LEU A 43 -7.51 -4.46 14.42
N ARG A 44 -8.08 -3.29 14.72
CA ARG A 44 -9.25 -3.16 15.59
C ARG A 44 -10.37 -2.41 14.85
N PRO A 45 -11.63 -2.77 15.07
CA PRO A 45 -12.75 -2.02 14.53
C PRO A 45 -12.64 -0.53 14.89
N GLY A 46 -12.96 0.33 13.93
CA GLY A 46 -12.85 1.78 14.06
C GLY A 46 -11.55 2.37 13.51
N MET A 47 -10.53 1.56 13.25
CA MET A 47 -9.32 2.03 12.59
C MET A 47 -9.61 2.38 11.13
N THR A 48 -9.10 3.53 10.68
CA THR A 48 -9.07 3.92 9.26
C THR A 48 -7.65 3.82 8.73
N LEU A 49 -7.50 3.17 7.59
CA LEU A 49 -6.20 2.87 6.99
C LEU A 49 -6.18 3.25 5.52
N ALA A 50 -5.04 3.72 5.04
CA ALA A 50 -4.76 3.78 3.62
C ALA A 50 -4.03 2.50 3.21
N ILE A 51 -4.63 1.74 2.31
CA ILE A 51 -4.02 0.58 1.67
C ILE A 51 -3.62 1.03 0.27
N GLU A 52 -2.32 1.10 0.03
CA GLU A 52 -1.81 1.78 -1.18
C GLU A 52 -0.64 1.07 -1.82
N PRO A 53 -0.83 -0.16 -2.30
CA PRO A 53 0.24 -0.91 -2.93
C PRO A 53 0.77 -0.23 -4.19
N MET A 54 2.08 -0.29 -4.35
CA MET A 54 2.78 0.03 -5.58
C MET A 54 3.31 -1.28 -6.17
N VAL A 55 2.88 -1.58 -7.39
CA VAL A 55 3.15 -2.87 -8.05
C VAL A 55 4.06 -2.62 -9.24
N ASN A 56 5.21 -3.26 -9.24
CA ASN A 56 6.23 -3.14 -10.28
C ASN A 56 6.20 -4.33 -11.23
N ALA A 57 6.36 -4.06 -12.52
CA ALA A 57 6.50 -5.12 -13.52
C ALA A 57 7.85 -5.84 -13.41
N GLY A 58 8.89 -5.14 -12.93
CA GLY A 58 10.21 -5.69 -12.71
C GLY A 58 10.51 -5.89 -11.23
N ASP A 59 11.69 -5.48 -10.80
CA ASP A 59 12.14 -5.59 -9.41
C ASP A 59 11.41 -4.59 -8.51
N TYR A 60 11.38 -4.87 -7.21
CA TYR A 60 10.70 -4.02 -6.22
C TYR A 60 11.45 -2.73 -5.89
N ASP A 61 12.72 -2.63 -6.22
CA ASP A 61 13.53 -1.47 -5.86
C ASP A 61 13.06 -0.19 -6.55
N VAL A 62 13.04 0.88 -5.76
CA VAL A 62 12.72 2.23 -6.21
C VAL A 62 13.72 3.21 -5.61
N TRP A 63 13.80 4.40 -6.19
CA TRP A 63 14.56 5.48 -5.60
C TRP A 63 13.85 6.82 -5.82
N VAL A 64 14.17 7.79 -4.97
CA VAL A 64 13.61 9.13 -5.02
C VAL A 64 14.57 10.02 -5.82
N LEU A 65 14.03 10.79 -6.75
CA LEU A 65 14.82 11.70 -7.58
C LEU A 65 15.30 12.93 -6.78
N GLU A 66 16.09 13.79 -7.43
CA GLU A 66 16.69 14.97 -6.80
C GLU A 66 15.64 15.98 -6.29
N ASP A 67 14.40 15.93 -6.78
CA ASP A 67 13.32 16.77 -6.31
C ASP A 67 12.76 16.34 -4.94
N ASP A 68 13.30 15.29 -4.34
CA ASP A 68 12.85 14.69 -3.07
C ASP A 68 11.38 14.26 -3.07
N TRP A 69 10.79 14.10 -4.24
CA TRP A 69 9.38 13.77 -4.39
C TRP A 69 9.12 12.64 -5.36
N THR A 70 9.65 12.73 -6.57
CA THR A 70 9.39 11.75 -7.63
C THR A 70 10.08 10.43 -7.31
N VAL A 71 9.31 9.35 -7.34
CA VAL A 71 9.78 7.98 -7.10
C VAL A 71 9.74 7.22 -8.41
N VAL A 72 10.85 6.60 -8.76
CA VAL A 72 10.99 5.82 -10.00
C VAL A 72 11.51 4.43 -9.72
N THR A 73 11.18 3.47 -10.60
CA THR A 73 11.76 2.14 -10.53
C THR A 73 13.24 2.17 -10.91
N THR A 74 14.06 1.36 -10.23
CA THR A 74 15.50 1.33 -10.52
C THR A 74 15.80 0.67 -11.87
N ASP A 75 14.95 -0.22 -12.32
CA ASP A 75 15.11 -0.96 -13.58
C ASP A 75 14.36 -0.34 -14.76
N SER A 76 13.71 0.81 -14.58
CA SER A 76 12.92 1.51 -15.59
C SER A 76 11.71 0.73 -16.11
N MET A 77 11.34 -0.37 -15.45
CA MET A 77 10.13 -1.11 -15.76
C MET A 77 8.90 -0.36 -15.22
N LYS A 78 7.73 -0.70 -15.74
CA LYS A 78 6.48 -0.03 -15.37
C LYS A 78 6.09 -0.30 -13.93
N SER A 79 5.43 0.68 -13.32
CA SER A 79 4.85 0.59 -11.98
C SER A 79 3.44 1.15 -11.98
N ALA A 80 2.59 0.60 -11.12
CA ALA A 80 1.23 1.10 -10.91
C ALA A 80 0.98 1.26 -9.42
N HIS A 81 0.29 2.34 -9.05
CA HIS A 81 -0.09 2.66 -7.69
C HIS A 81 -1.62 2.75 -7.60
N TYR A 82 -2.22 2.09 -6.62
CA TYR A 82 -3.65 2.15 -6.37
C TYR A 82 -3.91 2.26 -4.87
N GLU A 83 -4.73 3.21 -4.47
CA GLU A 83 -4.96 3.51 -3.06
C GLU A 83 -6.45 3.50 -2.74
N ASN A 84 -6.79 2.91 -1.60
CA ASN A 84 -8.11 3.03 -0.98
C ASN A 84 -7.97 3.36 0.49
N THR A 85 -8.90 4.18 0.98
CA THR A 85 -9.12 4.39 2.41
C THR A 85 -10.18 3.40 2.87
N ILE A 86 -9.86 2.61 3.89
CA ILE A 86 -10.77 1.60 4.44
C ILE A 86 -11.03 1.83 5.92
N LEU A 87 -12.20 1.41 6.37
CA LEU A 87 -12.57 1.31 7.77
C LEU A 87 -12.53 -0.16 8.20
N ILE A 88 -11.80 -0.45 9.26
CA ILE A 88 -11.81 -1.79 9.87
C ILE A 88 -13.10 -1.93 10.67
N THR A 89 -13.81 -3.00 10.42
CA THR A 89 -15.06 -3.35 11.12
C THR A 89 -14.90 -4.72 11.77
N GLU A 90 -15.93 -5.18 12.46
CA GLU A 90 -15.95 -6.55 13.01
C GLU A 90 -16.13 -7.61 11.91
N GLY A 91 -16.64 -7.22 10.75
CA GLY A 91 -16.79 -8.07 9.58
C GLY A 91 -15.83 -7.65 8.48
N GLU A 92 -16.35 -7.58 7.26
CA GLU A 92 -15.55 -7.10 6.12
C GLU A 92 -15.28 -5.60 6.23
N PRO A 93 -14.11 -5.15 5.79
CA PRO A 93 -13.80 -3.72 5.83
C PRO A 93 -14.72 -2.94 4.88
N GLU A 94 -15.03 -1.71 5.28
CA GLU A 94 -15.75 -0.77 4.43
C GLU A 94 -14.77 0.09 3.64
N ILE A 95 -14.99 0.22 2.34
CA ILE A 95 -14.11 1.02 1.47
C ILE A 95 -14.71 2.42 1.33
N PHE A 96 -14.12 3.40 1.99
CA PHE A 96 -14.63 4.77 1.97
C PHE A 96 -14.41 5.46 0.62
N SER A 97 -13.32 5.15 -0.04
CA SER A 97 -12.95 5.76 -1.32
C SER A 97 -13.51 5.00 -2.53
N TRP A 98 -14.38 4.04 -2.30
CA TRP A 98 -15.02 3.33 -3.40
C TRP A 98 -15.90 4.26 -4.23
N LYS A 99 -15.74 4.18 -5.53
CA LYS A 99 -16.60 4.88 -6.48
C LYS A 99 -17.18 3.88 -7.46
N GLU A 100 -18.50 3.88 -7.58
CA GLU A 100 -19.19 3.01 -8.53
C GLU A 100 -18.69 3.23 -9.95
N GLY A 101 -18.49 2.14 -10.68
CA GLY A 101 -17.97 2.17 -12.04
C GLY A 101 -16.45 2.16 -12.15
N LEU A 102 -15.71 2.18 -11.02
CA LEU A 102 -14.27 1.94 -10.99
C LEU A 102 -14.02 0.49 -10.56
N ALA A 103 -13.25 -0.21 -11.35
CA ALA A 103 -12.85 -1.59 -11.06
C ALA A 103 -11.66 -1.63 -10.14
#